data_89157d56759f29501afb3eeac7212159
#
_entry.id   89157d56759f29501afb3eeac7212159
#
_cell.length_a   1.000
_cell.length_b   1.000
_cell.length_c   1.000
_cell.angle_alpha   90.00
_cell.angle_beta   90.00
_cell.angle_gamma   90.00
#
_symmetry.space_group_name_H-M   'P 1'
#
loop_
_entity.id
_entity.type
_entity.pdbx_description
1 polymer ?
#
loop_
_entity_poly.entity_id
_entity_poly.type
_entity_poly.pdbx_seq_one_letter_code
_entity_poly.pdbx_strand_id
1 'polypeptide(L)'
;LSLSLAACGTTDYTATSNKAATGTPRGERLPQTALPMPPVATAHESSSSTVAPNGVNVVHASTWTTLDGRRARGADFQGKVLVLDFWATYCPPCRDEVPHLIALQRRYGAQGLHIVGLNVGGAEDRPKVPDFIEEFGIQYALGYPDDQMSELFFADNSAIPQTYVYDRKGRLAKRFVGFDDKTSAELERVVQAALEEKQ
;
A
#
# COMPACT_ATOMS: atom_id res chain seq x y z
N LEU A 1 -26.28 -24.99 -69.34
CA LEU A 1 -26.95 -23.89 -70.07
C LEU A 1 -27.46 -22.82 -69.12
N SER A 2 -27.15 -21.57 -69.48
CA SER A 2 -27.66 -20.30 -69.04
C SER A 2 -26.95 -19.64 -67.84
N LEU A 3 -26.09 -18.71 -68.26
CA LEU A 3 -25.64 -17.56 -67.51
C LEU A 3 -26.84 -16.67 -67.12
N SER A 4 -26.76 -16.02 -65.96
CA SER A 4 -27.32 -14.69 -65.74
C SER A 4 -26.42 -13.91 -64.79
N LEU A 5 -25.82 -12.85 -65.35
CA LEU A 5 -25.23 -11.73 -64.69
C LEU A 5 -26.36 -10.83 -64.14
N ALA A 6 -26.21 -10.30 -62.94
CA ALA A 6 -26.84 -9.05 -62.46
C ALA A 6 -25.92 -8.48 -61.39
N ALA A 7 -25.17 -7.48 -61.68
CA ALA A 7 -25.35 -6.04 -61.62
C ALA A 7 -24.98 -5.47 -60.24
N CYS A 8 -23.87 -4.69 -60.25
CA CYS A 8 -23.38 -3.78 -59.24
C CYS A 8 -24.49 -2.83 -58.73
N GLY A 9 -24.59 -2.70 -57.40
CA GLY A 9 -25.26 -1.59 -56.75
C GLY A 9 -24.24 -0.87 -55.88
N THR A 10 -23.69 0.22 -56.41
CA THR A 10 -22.95 1.22 -55.67
C THR A 10 -23.94 2.04 -54.88
N THR A 11 -23.93 1.96 -53.58
CA THR A 11 -24.63 2.91 -52.71
C THR A 11 -23.61 3.89 -52.18
N ASP A 12 -23.77 5.11 -52.70
CA ASP A 12 -23.10 6.31 -52.20
C ASP A 12 -23.41 6.50 -50.72
N TYR A 13 -22.38 6.43 -49.90
CA TYR A 13 -22.46 6.87 -48.49
C TYR A 13 -22.09 8.35 -48.43
N THR A 14 -23.11 9.18 -48.44
CA THR A 14 -22.98 10.62 -48.17
C THR A 14 -22.55 10.83 -46.74
N ALA A 15 -21.33 11.34 -46.57
CA ALA A 15 -20.79 11.80 -45.31
C ALA A 15 -21.60 13.00 -44.80
N THR A 16 -22.47 12.81 -43.85
CA THR A 16 -22.98 13.88 -43.01
C THR A 16 -22.04 14.18 -41.89
N SER A 17 -21.36 15.29 -42.01
CA SER A 17 -20.52 15.93 -41.02
C SER A 17 -21.40 16.31 -39.81
N ASN A 18 -21.31 15.56 -38.71
CA ASN A 18 -21.82 16.01 -37.43
C ASN A 18 -20.67 16.58 -36.60
N LYS A 19 -20.74 17.88 -36.51
CA LYS A 19 -19.97 18.81 -35.71
C LYS A 19 -19.98 18.43 -34.23
N ALA A 20 -18.78 18.41 -33.66
CA ALA A 20 -18.40 18.34 -32.29
C ALA A 20 -19.47 18.57 -31.21
N ALA A 21 -19.64 17.61 -30.35
CA ALA A 21 -20.00 17.85 -28.97
C ALA A 21 -18.79 17.49 -28.12
N THR A 22 -18.05 18.54 -27.78
CA THR A 22 -17.04 18.52 -26.70
C THR A 22 -17.79 18.33 -25.39
N GLY A 23 -17.64 17.18 -24.80
CA GLY A 23 -18.16 16.87 -23.46
C GLY A 23 -17.58 15.55 -23.00
N THR A 24 -16.30 15.58 -22.64
CA THR A 24 -15.72 14.52 -21.82
C THR A 24 -16.45 14.57 -20.48
N PRO A 25 -17.15 13.53 -20.06
CA PRO A 25 -17.58 13.45 -18.67
C PRO A 25 -16.31 13.37 -17.83
N ARG A 26 -16.05 14.46 -17.14
CA ARG A 26 -15.07 14.52 -16.05
C ARG A 26 -15.46 13.43 -15.09
N GLY A 27 -14.70 12.32 -15.11
CA GLY A 27 -14.87 11.21 -14.17
C GLY A 27 -14.89 11.80 -12.77
N GLU A 28 -16.01 11.66 -12.14
CA GLU A 28 -16.22 11.98 -10.73
C GLU A 28 -15.23 11.10 -9.96
N ARG A 29 -14.14 11.74 -9.52
CA ARG A 29 -13.12 11.10 -8.69
C ARG A 29 -13.84 10.68 -7.42
N LEU A 30 -14.12 9.38 -7.27
CA LEU A 30 -14.63 8.83 -6.02
C LEU A 30 -13.72 9.31 -4.89
N PRO A 31 -14.28 9.86 -3.81
CA PRO A 31 -13.48 10.26 -2.67
C PRO A 31 -12.71 9.02 -2.20
N GLN A 32 -11.38 9.09 -2.22
CA GLN A 32 -10.53 8.10 -1.60
C GLN A 32 -10.81 8.22 -0.09
N THR A 33 -11.69 7.38 0.40
CA THR A 33 -11.89 7.22 1.83
C THR A 33 -10.71 6.40 2.34
N ALA A 34 -9.53 7.04 2.40
CA ALA A 34 -8.46 6.52 3.19
C ALA A 34 -9.00 6.30 4.59
N LEU A 35 -8.82 5.11 5.15
CA LEU A 35 -9.14 4.86 6.53
C LEU A 35 -8.51 5.97 7.37
N PRO A 36 -9.23 6.61 8.28
CA PRO A 36 -8.70 7.72 9.05
C PRO A 36 -7.45 7.25 9.79
N MET A 37 -6.32 7.86 9.44
CA MET A 37 -5.12 7.77 10.27
C MET A 37 -5.50 8.31 11.65
N PRO A 38 -5.03 7.70 12.74
CA PRO A 38 -5.23 8.26 14.06
C PRO A 38 -4.73 9.72 14.06
N PRO A 39 -5.37 10.63 14.79
CA PRO A 39 -4.97 12.03 14.82
C PRO A 39 -3.50 12.13 15.21
N VAL A 40 -2.72 12.81 14.38
CA VAL A 40 -1.31 13.06 14.64
C VAL A 40 -1.26 13.97 15.87
N ALA A 41 -0.73 13.46 16.98
CA ALA A 41 -0.50 14.26 18.17
C ALA A 41 0.47 15.39 17.83
N THR A 42 0.05 16.63 18.07
CA THR A 42 0.91 17.82 17.95
C THR A 42 2.14 17.64 18.84
N ALA A 43 3.30 17.69 18.24
CA ALA A 43 4.58 17.49 18.89
C ALA A 43 4.78 18.52 20.03
N HIS A 44 4.89 18.05 21.26
CA HIS A 44 5.66 18.71 22.29
C HIS A 44 7.04 18.06 22.31
N GLU A 45 8.05 18.87 21.95
CA GLU A 45 9.45 18.49 22.08
C GLU A 45 9.76 18.18 23.55
N SER A 46 10.27 16.99 23.79
CA SER A 46 11.09 16.68 24.93
C SER A 46 12.13 15.66 24.51
N SER A 47 13.32 16.17 24.27
CA SER A 47 14.54 15.41 24.06
C SER A 47 14.82 14.51 25.26
N SER A 48 14.91 13.21 25.02
CA SER A 48 15.83 12.36 25.76
C SER A 48 16.04 11.06 24.97
N SER A 49 17.18 10.99 24.30
CA SER A 49 17.66 9.78 23.63
C SER A 49 18.14 8.79 24.69
N THR A 50 17.53 7.60 24.70
CA THR A 50 18.19 6.42 25.23
C THR A 50 17.78 5.24 24.39
N VAL A 51 18.67 4.82 23.52
CA VAL A 51 18.56 3.58 22.74
C VAL A 51 18.74 2.41 23.71
N ALA A 52 17.66 1.70 23.98
CA ALA A 52 17.72 0.42 24.68
C ALA A 52 17.76 -0.74 23.66
N PRO A 53 18.56 -1.80 23.89
CA PRO A 53 18.76 -2.89 22.92
C PRO A 53 17.63 -3.94 22.97
N ASN A 54 16.38 -3.53 22.92
CA ASN A 54 15.25 -4.44 22.90
C ASN A 54 14.28 -3.99 21.82
N GLY A 55 14.00 -4.86 20.84
CA GLY A 55 13.20 -4.64 19.62
C GLY A 55 11.79 -4.02 19.77
N VAL A 56 11.37 -3.68 20.98
CA VAL A 56 10.11 -3.01 21.29
C VAL A 56 10.10 -1.55 20.85
N ASN A 57 11.28 -0.89 20.86
CA ASN A 57 11.34 0.56 20.62
C ASN A 57 11.61 0.94 19.16
N VAL A 58 12.01 -0.01 18.32
CA VAL A 58 12.38 0.27 16.93
C VAL A 58 11.19 0.83 16.14
N VAL A 59 10.06 0.14 16.17
CA VAL A 59 8.88 0.58 15.42
C VAL A 59 8.32 1.88 15.96
N HIS A 60 8.32 2.09 17.28
CA HIS A 60 7.81 3.32 17.88
C HIS A 60 8.67 4.55 17.53
N ALA A 61 9.97 4.36 17.38
CA ALA A 61 10.90 5.42 16.95
C ALA A 61 10.88 5.67 15.43
N SER A 62 10.37 4.71 14.65
CA SER A 62 10.34 4.79 13.19
C SER A 62 9.39 5.89 12.71
N THR A 63 9.82 6.62 11.69
CA THR A 63 9.05 7.70 11.06
C THR A 63 9.03 7.57 9.55
N TRP A 64 7.96 8.06 8.95
CA TRP A 64 7.80 8.10 7.50
C TRP A 64 6.96 9.29 7.08
N THR A 65 7.04 9.64 5.80
CA THR A 65 6.17 10.65 5.19
C THR A 65 5.02 9.98 4.47
N THR A 66 3.80 10.32 4.80
CA THR A 66 2.59 9.84 4.11
C THR A 66 2.51 10.42 2.69
N LEU A 67 1.68 9.83 1.82
CA LEU A 67 1.55 10.33 0.43
C LEU A 67 1.05 11.78 0.34
N ASP A 68 0.30 12.24 1.34
CA ASP A 68 -0.17 13.63 1.45
C ASP A 68 0.86 14.59 2.10
N GLY A 69 2.09 14.08 2.33
CA GLY A 69 3.20 14.87 2.84
C GLY A 69 3.24 15.05 4.37
N ARG A 70 2.32 14.44 5.11
CA ARG A 70 2.35 14.49 6.58
C ARG A 70 3.38 13.52 7.15
N ARG A 71 3.91 13.84 8.32
CA ARG A 71 4.78 12.92 9.06
C ARG A 71 3.93 11.99 9.94
N ALA A 72 4.23 10.70 9.88
CA ALA A 72 3.63 9.67 10.72
C ALA A 72 4.73 8.91 11.47
N ARG A 73 4.38 8.28 12.57
CA ARG A 73 5.29 7.54 13.44
C ARG A 73 4.70 6.20 13.83
N GLY A 74 5.54 5.20 14.04
CA GLY A 74 5.09 3.92 14.58
C GLY A 74 4.41 4.02 15.94
N ALA A 75 4.79 5.01 16.76
CA ALA A 75 4.15 5.30 18.04
C ALA A 75 2.65 5.67 17.92
N ASP A 76 2.21 6.20 16.78
CA ASP A 76 0.82 6.56 16.53
C ASP A 76 -0.10 5.32 16.46
N PHE A 77 0.48 4.12 16.34
CA PHE A 77 -0.22 2.83 16.30
C PHE A 77 -0.14 2.06 17.62
N GLN A 78 0.25 2.69 18.73
CA GLN A 78 0.28 2.02 20.03
C GLN A 78 -1.09 1.43 20.38
N GLY A 79 -1.12 0.20 20.87
CA GLY A 79 -2.36 -0.54 21.17
C GLY A 79 -3.02 -1.20 19.95
N LYS A 80 -2.40 -1.07 18.77
CA LYS A 80 -2.85 -1.68 17.51
C LYS A 80 -1.86 -2.74 17.04
N VAL A 81 -2.35 -3.69 16.25
CA VAL A 81 -1.49 -4.56 15.46
C VAL A 81 -1.07 -3.80 14.22
N LEU A 82 0.22 -3.64 14.01
CA LEU A 82 0.77 -2.90 12.88
C LEU A 82 1.54 -3.83 11.94
N VAL A 83 1.19 -3.78 10.66
CA VAL A 83 1.99 -4.38 9.58
C VAL A 83 2.68 -3.25 8.82
N LEU A 84 4.01 -3.31 8.77
CA LEU A 84 4.82 -2.46 7.89
C LEU A 84 5.26 -3.31 6.70
N ASP A 85 4.92 -2.90 5.49
CA ASP A 85 5.30 -3.53 4.24
C ASP A 85 6.19 -2.59 3.44
N PHE A 86 7.42 -3.04 3.12
CA PHE A 86 8.37 -2.30 2.30
C PHE A 86 8.36 -2.86 0.87
N TRP A 87 7.99 -2.03 -0.09
CA TRP A 87 7.67 -2.43 -1.45
C TRP A 87 8.13 -1.42 -2.52
N ALA A 88 8.06 -1.85 -3.80
CA ALA A 88 8.23 -0.95 -4.96
C ALA A 88 7.28 -1.36 -6.10
N THR A 89 6.95 -0.43 -7.00
CA THR A 89 6.01 -0.69 -8.12
C THR A 89 6.54 -1.70 -9.13
N TYR A 90 7.85 -1.78 -9.27
CA TYR A 90 8.56 -2.66 -10.21
C TYR A 90 8.88 -4.06 -9.63
N CYS A 91 8.51 -4.33 -8.39
CA CYS A 91 8.82 -5.57 -7.68
C CYS A 91 7.71 -6.62 -7.92
N PRO A 92 7.94 -7.69 -8.69
CA PRO A 92 6.89 -8.68 -8.98
C PRO A 92 6.29 -9.32 -7.73
N PRO A 93 7.06 -9.87 -6.75
CA PRO A 93 6.47 -10.48 -5.56
C PRO A 93 5.75 -9.46 -4.66
N CYS A 94 6.11 -8.17 -4.70
CA CYS A 94 5.35 -7.13 -4.01
C CYS A 94 3.95 -6.96 -4.63
N ARG A 95 3.85 -7.04 -5.96
CA ARG A 95 2.57 -6.99 -6.68
C ARG A 95 1.67 -8.17 -6.33
N ASP A 96 2.24 -9.34 -6.09
CA ASP A 96 1.52 -10.54 -5.66
C ASP A 96 1.04 -10.42 -4.20
N GLU A 97 1.79 -9.72 -3.33
CA GLU A 97 1.46 -9.51 -1.92
C GLU A 97 0.32 -8.50 -1.71
N VAL A 98 0.25 -7.43 -2.52
CA VAL A 98 -0.71 -6.33 -2.33
C VAL A 98 -2.18 -6.80 -2.23
N PRO A 99 -2.71 -7.68 -3.09
CA PRO A 99 -4.07 -8.19 -2.95
C PRO A 99 -4.31 -8.90 -1.61
N HIS A 100 -3.31 -9.60 -1.09
CA HIS A 100 -3.39 -10.26 0.21
C HIS A 100 -3.45 -9.24 1.36
N LEU A 101 -2.60 -8.21 1.33
CA LEU A 101 -2.62 -7.12 2.32
C LEU A 101 -3.97 -6.37 2.32
N ILE A 102 -4.55 -6.11 1.14
CA ILE A 102 -5.88 -5.53 1.00
C ILE A 102 -6.92 -6.42 1.69
N ALA A 103 -6.88 -7.73 1.45
CA ALA A 103 -7.80 -8.69 2.07
C ALA A 103 -7.67 -8.71 3.60
N LEU A 104 -6.43 -8.72 4.12
CA LEU A 104 -6.15 -8.66 5.55
C LEU A 104 -6.68 -7.37 6.18
N GLN A 105 -6.41 -6.21 5.56
CA GLN A 105 -6.90 -4.91 6.07
C GLN A 105 -8.42 -4.87 6.12
N ARG A 106 -9.09 -5.36 5.07
CA ARG A 106 -10.57 -5.42 5.03
C ARG A 106 -11.13 -6.35 6.09
N ARG A 107 -10.50 -7.50 6.33
CA ARG A 107 -10.99 -8.53 7.26
C ARG A 107 -10.74 -8.16 8.72
N TYR A 108 -9.58 -7.60 9.02
CA TYR A 108 -9.11 -7.42 10.39
C TYR A 108 -8.99 -5.95 10.83
N GLY A 109 -9.20 -4.99 9.93
CA GLY A 109 -9.07 -3.56 10.26
C GLY A 109 -9.97 -3.12 11.41
N ALA A 110 -11.24 -3.58 11.43
CA ALA A 110 -12.17 -3.31 12.53
C ALA A 110 -11.74 -3.94 13.87
N GLN A 111 -10.88 -4.96 13.84
CA GLN A 111 -10.32 -5.63 15.02
C GLN A 111 -9.02 -4.97 15.52
N GLY A 112 -8.57 -3.91 14.83
CA GLY A 112 -7.39 -3.14 15.23
C GLY A 112 -6.12 -3.48 14.45
N LEU A 113 -6.23 -4.13 13.28
CA LEU A 113 -5.14 -4.24 12.33
C LEU A 113 -4.97 -2.92 11.57
N HIS A 114 -3.75 -2.43 11.47
CA HIS A 114 -3.35 -1.35 10.58
C HIS A 114 -2.20 -1.81 9.69
N ILE A 115 -2.35 -1.60 8.39
CA ILE A 115 -1.30 -1.87 7.41
C ILE A 115 -0.77 -0.53 6.89
N VAL A 116 0.55 -0.42 6.80
CA VAL A 116 1.25 0.72 6.21
C VAL A 116 2.24 0.20 5.19
N GLY A 117 2.00 0.51 3.93
CA GLY A 117 2.93 0.21 2.83
C GLY A 117 3.90 1.37 2.64
N LEU A 118 5.19 1.07 2.68
CA LEU A 118 6.27 2.04 2.56
C LEU A 118 7.03 1.79 1.25
N ASN A 119 6.86 2.71 0.29
CA ASN A 119 7.55 2.60 -0.98
C ASN A 119 9.03 2.94 -0.82
N VAL A 120 9.90 1.99 -1.20
CA VAL A 120 11.36 2.10 -1.15
C VAL A 120 12.01 2.13 -2.54
N GLY A 121 11.22 2.26 -3.59
CA GLY A 121 11.70 2.27 -4.97
C GLY A 121 12.47 3.53 -5.38
N GLY A 122 12.62 4.50 -4.48
CA GLY A 122 13.38 5.72 -4.71
C GLY A 122 12.66 6.77 -5.55
N ALA A 123 13.41 7.80 -5.97
CA ALA A 123 12.86 8.94 -6.69
C ALA A 123 12.21 8.56 -8.04
N GLU A 124 12.76 7.56 -8.72
CA GLU A 124 12.28 7.07 -10.02
C GLU A 124 10.98 6.26 -9.94
N ASP A 125 10.65 5.75 -8.76
CA ASP A 125 9.45 4.94 -8.51
C ASP A 125 8.27 5.76 -7.99
N ARG A 126 8.55 6.83 -7.23
CA ARG A 126 7.52 7.70 -6.64
C ARG A 126 6.46 8.19 -7.63
N PRO A 127 6.80 8.63 -8.86
CA PRO A 127 5.79 9.07 -9.84
C PRO A 127 4.83 7.96 -10.29
N LYS A 128 5.18 6.68 -10.13
CA LYS A 128 4.38 5.52 -10.53
C LYS A 128 3.44 5.04 -9.43
N VAL A 129 3.64 5.50 -8.20
CA VAL A 129 2.83 5.08 -7.04
C VAL A 129 1.34 5.39 -7.19
N PRO A 130 0.90 6.56 -7.72
CA PRO A 130 -0.52 6.83 -7.93
C PRO A 130 -1.21 5.82 -8.86
N ASP A 131 -0.59 5.49 -10.00
CA ASP A 131 -1.14 4.53 -10.96
C ASP A 131 -1.19 3.12 -10.35
N PHE A 132 -0.18 2.75 -9.57
CA PHE A 132 -0.14 1.49 -8.84
C PHE A 132 -1.27 1.38 -7.81
N ILE A 133 -1.56 2.45 -7.07
CA ILE A 133 -2.68 2.50 -6.12
C ILE A 133 -4.01 2.29 -6.84
N GLU A 134 -4.19 2.92 -7.97
CA GLU A 134 -5.42 2.79 -8.77
C GLU A 134 -5.56 1.37 -9.34
N GLU A 135 -4.47 0.80 -9.89
CA GLU A 135 -4.44 -0.55 -10.45
C GLU A 135 -4.90 -1.61 -9.44
N PHE A 136 -4.39 -1.56 -8.22
CA PHE A 136 -4.71 -2.54 -7.18
C PHE A 136 -5.88 -2.17 -6.28
N GLY A 137 -6.36 -0.93 -6.34
CA GLY A 137 -7.40 -0.43 -5.45
C GLY A 137 -6.96 -0.40 -3.98
N ILE A 138 -5.72 0.02 -3.70
CA ILE A 138 -5.15 0.06 -2.35
C ILE A 138 -5.89 1.06 -1.49
N GLN A 139 -6.35 0.62 -0.31
CA GLN A 139 -7.10 1.44 0.64
C GLN A 139 -6.42 1.58 2.01
N TYR A 140 -5.33 0.85 2.25
CA TYR A 140 -4.53 1.02 3.46
C TYR A 140 -3.52 2.18 3.32
N ALA A 141 -2.93 2.59 4.44
CA ALA A 141 -2.02 3.74 4.49
C ALA A 141 -0.74 3.48 3.69
N LEU A 142 -0.29 4.48 2.95
CA LEU A 142 0.95 4.43 2.18
C LEU A 142 1.85 5.61 2.51
N GLY A 143 3.15 5.44 2.30
CA GLY A 143 4.13 6.49 2.51
C GLY A 143 5.53 6.13 2.02
N TYR A 144 6.48 6.94 2.45
CA TYR A 144 7.91 6.80 2.15
C TYR A 144 8.68 6.81 3.47
N PRO A 145 9.50 5.78 3.75
CA PRO A 145 10.32 5.76 4.96
C PRO A 145 11.33 6.91 4.91
N ASP A 146 11.74 7.41 6.08
CA ASP A 146 12.90 8.29 6.15
C ASP A 146 14.21 7.48 6.04
N ASP A 147 15.33 8.20 5.90
CA ASP A 147 16.64 7.57 5.71
C ASP A 147 17.01 6.68 6.90
N GLN A 148 16.75 7.15 8.13
CA GLN A 148 17.05 6.40 9.35
C GLN A 148 16.25 5.09 9.42
N MET A 149 14.97 5.13 9.05
CA MET A 149 14.13 3.94 8.99
C MET A 149 14.63 2.99 7.89
N SER A 150 14.98 3.51 6.73
CA SER A 150 15.53 2.72 5.63
C SER A 150 16.83 2.03 6.02
N GLU A 151 17.78 2.74 6.62
CA GLU A 151 19.04 2.17 7.10
C GLU A 151 18.80 1.06 8.13
N LEU A 152 17.88 1.26 9.05
CA LEU A 152 17.58 0.31 10.12
C LEU A 152 16.94 -0.99 9.61
N PHE A 153 15.96 -0.87 8.72
CA PHE A 153 15.19 -2.04 8.26
C PHE A 153 15.88 -2.82 7.15
N PHE A 154 16.80 -2.18 6.40
CA PHE A 154 17.55 -2.80 5.32
C PHE A 154 19.02 -3.08 5.65
N ALA A 155 19.45 -2.93 6.91
CA ALA A 155 20.84 -3.10 7.32
C ALA A 155 21.42 -4.49 7.00
N ASP A 156 20.61 -5.54 7.09
CA ASP A 156 21.03 -6.93 6.90
C ASP A 156 20.54 -7.55 5.58
N ASN A 157 19.49 -6.98 4.98
CA ASN A 157 18.89 -7.51 3.76
C ASN A 157 18.13 -6.41 3.00
N SER A 158 18.47 -6.20 1.73
CA SER A 158 17.84 -5.21 0.86
C SER A 158 16.75 -5.78 -0.07
N ALA A 159 16.44 -7.09 0.03
CA ALA A 159 15.38 -7.69 -0.78
C ALA A 159 14.01 -7.15 -0.38
N ILE A 160 13.11 -7.03 -1.34
CA ILE A 160 11.69 -6.67 -1.14
C ILE A 160 10.78 -7.73 -1.81
N PRO A 161 9.52 -7.90 -1.33
CA PRO A 161 8.93 -7.23 -0.17
C PRO A 161 9.55 -7.64 1.15
N GLN A 162 9.50 -6.74 2.13
CA GLN A 162 9.77 -7.07 3.53
C GLN A 162 8.60 -6.65 4.38
N THR A 163 7.97 -7.63 5.03
CA THR A 163 6.76 -7.40 5.83
C THR A 163 7.05 -7.69 7.29
N TYR A 164 6.80 -6.71 8.14
CA TYR A 164 7.00 -6.78 9.58
C TYR A 164 5.66 -6.71 10.30
N VAL A 165 5.36 -7.68 11.15
CA VAL A 165 4.16 -7.70 11.98
C VAL A 165 4.53 -7.35 13.40
N TYR A 166 3.90 -6.30 13.94
CA TYR A 166 4.06 -5.87 15.33
C TYR A 166 2.76 -6.09 16.10
N ASP A 167 2.89 -6.59 17.32
CA ASP A 167 1.76 -6.75 18.23
C ASP A 167 1.29 -5.40 18.83
N ARG A 168 0.23 -5.43 19.64
CA ARG A 168 -0.34 -4.24 20.27
C ARG A 168 0.62 -3.50 21.23
N LYS A 169 1.70 -4.16 21.67
CA LYS A 169 2.76 -3.61 22.52
C LYS A 169 3.95 -3.06 21.72
N GLY A 170 3.88 -3.13 20.38
CA GLY A 170 4.96 -2.72 19.47
C GLY A 170 6.12 -3.71 19.42
N ARG A 171 5.96 -4.94 19.92
CA ARG A 171 6.97 -5.99 19.81
C ARG A 171 6.87 -6.64 18.43
N LEU A 172 8.00 -6.90 17.82
CA LEU A 172 8.06 -7.63 16.56
C LEU A 172 7.60 -9.08 16.76
N ALA A 173 6.44 -9.42 16.19
CA ALA A 173 5.95 -10.79 16.16
C ALA A 173 6.68 -11.61 15.10
N LYS A 174 6.84 -11.06 13.88
CA LYS A 174 7.58 -11.72 12.79
C LYS A 174 7.98 -10.76 11.67
N ARG A 175 9.12 -11.06 11.02
CA ARG A 175 9.57 -10.50 9.73
C ARG A 175 9.44 -11.55 8.65
N PHE A 176 8.95 -11.14 7.49
CA PHE A 176 8.92 -11.90 6.26
C PHE A 176 9.79 -11.22 5.21
N VAL A 177 10.43 -11.99 4.34
CA VAL A 177 11.22 -11.49 3.21
C VAL A 177 10.80 -12.28 1.98
N GLY A 178 10.34 -11.57 0.95
CA GLY A 178 9.69 -12.18 -0.21
C GLY A 178 8.24 -12.60 0.08
N PHE A 179 7.51 -12.97 -0.98
CA PHE A 179 6.11 -13.37 -0.89
C PHE A 179 5.84 -14.57 -1.79
N ASP A 180 5.14 -15.56 -1.25
CA ASP A 180 4.63 -16.76 -1.91
C ASP A 180 3.39 -17.27 -1.14
N ASP A 181 2.75 -18.34 -1.62
CA ASP A 181 1.57 -18.92 -0.99
C ASP A 181 1.82 -19.35 0.48
N LYS A 182 3.00 -19.84 0.78
CA LYS A 182 3.38 -20.25 2.14
C LYS A 182 3.54 -19.04 3.05
N THR A 183 4.20 -18.00 2.56
CA THR A 183 4.37 -16.72 3.27
C THR A 183 3.02 -16.06 3.52
N SER A 184 2.13 -16.05 2.53
CA SER A 184 0.77 -15.54 2.64
C SER A 184 0.00 -16.19 3.79
N ALA A 185 -0.06 -17.52 3.83
CA ALA A 185 -0.77 -18.25 4.87
C ALA A 185 -0.16 -18.04 6.27
N GLU A 186 1.15 -17.91 6.35
CA GLU A 186 1.83 -17.67 7.61
C GLU A 186 1.64 -16.22 8.10
N LEU A 187 1.68 -15.23 7.20
CA LEU A 187 1.43 -13.83 7.53
C LEU A 187 0.03 -13.65 8.15
N GLU A 188 -1.01 -14.25 7.55
CA GLU A 188 -2.34 -14.20 8.12
C GLU A 188 -2.39 -14.82 9.51
N ARG A 189 -1.77 -15.99 9.74
CA ARG A 189 -1.73 -16.63 11.06
C ARG A 189 -1.04 -15.76 12.12
N VAL A 190 0.06 -15.10 11.76
CA VAL A 190 0.79 -14.21 12.67
C VAL A 190 -0.04 -12.97 13.00
N VAL A 191 -0.73 -12.39 12.02
CA VAL A 191 -1.65 -11.26 12.24
C VAL A 191 -2.79 -11.66 13.18
N GLN A 192 -3.41 -12.82 12.97
CA GLN A 192 -4.48 -13.33 13.85
C GLN A 192 -3.98 -13.51 15.28
N ALA A 193 -2.85 -14.17 15.47
CA ALA A 193 -2.26 -14.37 16.79
C ALA A 193 -1.95 -13.03 17.51
N ALA A 194 -1.43 -12.04 16.78
CA ALA A 194 -1.16 -10.71 17.33
C ALA A 194 -2.46 -9.96 17.73
N LEU A 195 -3.55 -10.18 17.00
CA LEU A 195 -4.86 -9.60 17.31
C LEU A 195 -5.52 -10.23 18.53
N GLU A 196 -5.32 -11.53 18.75
CA GLU A 196 -5.86 -12.30 19.88
C GLU A 196 -5.12 -12.04 21.20
N GLU A 197 -3.86 -11.57 21.12
CA GLU A 197 -3.07 -11.24 22.31
C GLU A 197 -3.72 -10.10 23.09
N LYS A 198 -4.14 -10.38 24.33
CA LYS A 198 -4.73 -9.38 25.21
C LYS A 198 -3.70 -8.35 25.65
N GLN A 199 -4.12 -7.11 25.73
CA GLN A 199 -3.31 -5.99 26.27
C GLN A 199 -2.89 -6.24 27.71
#